data_5b440fbfb22328e5005eda81ae6a43e0
#
_entry.id   5b440fbfb22328e5005eda81ae6a43e0
#
_cell.length_a   1.000
_cell.length_b   1.000
_cell.length_c   1.000
_cell.angle_alpha   90.00
_cell.angle_beta   90.00
_cell.angle_gamma   90.00
#
_symmetry.space_group_name_H-M   'P 1'
#
loop_
_entity.id
_entity.type
_entity.pdbx_description
1 polymer ?
#
loop_
_entity_poly.entity_id
_entity_poly.type
_entity_poly.pdbx_seq_one_letter_code
_entity_poly.pdbx_strand_id
1 'polypeptide(L)'
;MTNNFIGVEKTTKSFLDKLQKNPGPPIYKLSPTDARNVLSGLQSVPVAKPAADIQDLSISGKSNEKIDIQIVRPSNSGDKTLPVVMYFHGGGWVLGGIDTHDRLVRELTNSINAAIVFVKYSRSPEAKYPTALEEAYDSIKWISENGKSLNLDPSKMAVVGDSVGGNMATAVAMLAKEREGPKILYQVLFYPVTEANFDTESYQSFQEGYFLTREAMKWFWESYVSNKADLKKPTVSPLLSSVEQLNGLPPALVITGEFDVLRDEGEAYAHKMMEAGINVTACRYQGTIHDFVMLNAGSKRCNRTGI
;
A
#
# COMPACT_ATOMS: atom_id res chain seq x y z
N MET A 1 24.91 1.53 18.91
CA MET A 1 25.80 2.08 17.85
C MET A 1 24.96 3.04 17.02
N THR A 2 25.40 4.29 16.84
CA THR A 2 24.70 5.25 15.97
C THR A 2 24.88 4.80 14.53
N ASN A 3 23.81 4.42 13.85
CA ASN A 3 23.83 4.13 12.42
C ASN A 3 24.26 5.39 11.67
N ASN A 4 25.32 5.28 10.86
CA ASN A 4 25.90 6.44 10.18
C ASN A 4 25.12 6.80 8.89
N PHE A 5 24.06 6.05 8.53
CA PHE A 5 23.17 6.25 7.37
C PHE A 5 23.89 6.63 6.07
N ILE A 6 25.00 5.95 5.79
CA ILE A 6 25.79 6.17 4.55
C ILE A 6 24.92 5.77 3.36
N GLY A 7 24.83 6.67 2.36
CA GLY A 7 24.01 6.45 1.16
C GLY A 7 22.55 6.92 1.28
N VAL A 8 22.04 7.13 2.50
CA VAL A 8 20.67 7.63 2.69
C VAL A 8 20.57 9.10 2.25
N GLU A 9 19.51 9.43 1.55
CA GLU A 9 19.20 10.78 1.08
C GLU A 9 19.11 11.76 2.26
N LYS A 10 19.55 13.01 2.08
CA LYS A 10 19.73 14.01 3.15
C LYS A 10 18.46 14.25 3.99
N THR A 11 17.30 14.34 3.35
CA THR A 11 16.04 14.60 4.07
C THR A 11 15.61 13.37 4.86
N THR A 12 15.73 12.19 4.26
CA THR A 12 15.50 10.89 4.89
C THR A 12 16.44 10.69 6.08
N LYS A 13 17.75 10.99 5.91
CA LYS A 13 18.73 10.95 7.00
C LYS A 13 18.32 11.87 8.16
N SER A 14 17.91 13.10 7.87
CA SER A 14 17.45 14.04 8.91
C SER A 14 16.22 13.53 9.66
N PHE A 15 15.31 12.84 8.98
CA PHE A 15 14.17 12.16 9.61
C PHE A 15 14.61 11.03 10.53
N LEU A 16 15.48 10.13 10.05
CA LEU A 16 16.00 9.02 10.85
C LEU A 16 16.81 9.50 12.06
N ASP A 17 17.64 10.53 11.90
CA ASP A 17 18.40 11.15 13.01
C ASP A 17 17.47 11.68 14.11
N LYS A 18 16.31 12.25 13.73
CA LYS A 18 15.30 12.72 14.71
C LYS A 18 14.65 11.56 15.46
N LEU A 19 14.31 10.47 14.75
CA LEU A 19 13.76 9.28 15.39
C LEU A 19 14.76 8.63 16.34
N GLN A 20 16.04 8.56 15.98
CA GLN A 20 17.06 8.01 16.85
C GLN A 20 17.33 8.85 18.12
N LYS A 21 17.18 10.18 18.02
CA LYS A 21 17.36 11.07 19.18
C LYS A 21 16.24 10.96 20.21
N ASN A 22 15.03 10.64 19.76
CA ASN A 22 13.84 10.50 20.58
C ASN A 22 13.14 9.17 20.27
N PRO A 23 13.76 8.03 20.59
CA PRO A 23 13.16 6.74 20.30
C PRO A 23 11.97 6.53 21.25
N GLY A 24 10.77 6.45 20.68
CA GLY A 24 9.61 5.94 21.40
C GLY A 24 9.72 4.43 21.62
N PRO A 25 8.79 3.82 22.36
CA PRO A 25 8.71 2.37 22.43
C PRO A 25 8.47 1.80 21.02
N PRO A 26 9.10 0.64 20.69
CA PRO A 26 8.86 -0.04 19.42
C PRO A 26 7.36 -0.31 19.21
N ILE A 27 6.85 -0.07 18.01
CA ILE A 27 5.40 -0.18 17.70
C ILE A 27 4.84 -1.57 18.01
N TYR A 28 5.63 -2.61 17.85
CA TYR A 28 5.27 -4.00 18.15
C TYR A 28 5.20 -4.33 19.65
N LYS A 29 5.53 -3.38 20.52
CA LYS A 29 5.34 -3.45 21.99
C LYS A 29 4.16 -2.63 22.48
N LEU A 30 3.50 -1.90 21.60
CA LEU A 30 2.35 -1.06 21.90
C LEU A 30 1.03 -1.82 21.68
N SER A 31 -0.04 -1.32 22.28
CA SER A 31 -1.37 -1.71 21.86
C SER A 31 -1.60 -1.29 20.39
N PRO A 32 -2.48 -1.99 19.63
CA PRO A 32 -2.81 -1.58 18.27
C PRO A 32 -3.26 -0.11 18.19
N THR A 33 -4.03 0.35 19.16
CA THR A 33 -4.50 1.74 19.25
C THR A 33 -3.34 2.72 19.42
N ASP A 34 -2.42 2.44 20.33
CA ASP A 34 -1.27 3.32 20.56
C ASP A 34 -0.32 3.33 19.36
N ALA A 35 -0.11 2.17 18.73
CA ALA A 35 0.69 2.08 17.51
C ALA A 35 0.07 2.89 16.35
N ARG A 36 -1.26 2.89 16.19
CA ARG A 36 -2.00 3.74 15.25
C ARG A 36 -1.75 5.22 15.54
N ASN A 37 -1.84 5.62 16.82
CA ASN A 37 -1.59 7.01 17.25
C ASN A 37 -0.15 7.45 16.93
N VAL A 38 0.83 6.57 17.05
CA VAL A 38 2.23 6.88 16.67
C VAL A 38 2.32 7.23 15.18
N LEU A 39 1.73 6.43 14.29
CA LEU A 39 1.77 6.71 12.85
C LEU A 39 0.99 7.99 12.50
N SER A 40 -0.21 8.17 13.05
CA SER A 40 -1.01 9.40 12.85
C SER A 40 -0.25 10.63 13.37
N GLY A 41 0.44 10.52 14.49
CA GLY A 41 1.30 11.59 15.02
C GLY A 41 2.46 11.95 14.10
N LEU A 42 3.14 10.95 13.51
CA LEU A 42 4.21 11.19 12.53
C LEU A 42 3.69 11.89 11.26
N GLN A 43 2.47 11.58 10.86
CA GLN A 43 1.83 12.15 9.67
C GLN A 43 1.11 13.47 9.93
N SER A 44 1.00 13.90 11.19
CA SER A 44 0.37 15.20 11.57
C SER A 44 1.25 16.42 11.26
N VAL A 45 2.47 16.22 10.79
CA VAL A 45 3.36 17.33 10.39
C VAL A 45 2.67 18.17 9.31
N PRO A 46 2.59 19.51 9.47
CA PRO A 46 1.99 20.38 8.47
C PRO A 46 2.69 20.28 7.13
N VAL A 47 1.94 19.89 6.09
CA VAL A 47 2.39 19.82 4.70
C VAL A 47 1.34 20.43 3.79
N ALA A 48 1.78 21.00 2.68
CA ALA A 48 0.86 21.43 1.64
C ALA A 48 0.16 20.19 1.04
N LYS A 49 -1.16 20.27 0.93
CA LYS A 49 -1.99 19.23 0.31
C LYS A 49 -2.69 19.85 -0.88
N PRO A 50 -2.63 19.23 -2.07
CA PRO A 50 -3.40 19.70 -3.21
C PRO A 50 -4.90 19.75 -2.89
N ALA A 51 -5.61 20.72 -3.47
CA ALA A 51 -7.07 20.74 -3.38
C ALA A 51 -7.65 19.51 -4.08
N ALA A 52 -8.71 18.95 -3.53
CA ALA A 52 -9.42 17.81 -4.11
C ALA A 52 -10.87 17.83 -3.64
N ASP A 53 -11.78 17.31 -4.46
CA ASP A 53 -13.17 17.10 -4.10
C ASP A 53 -13.29 15.72 -3.44
N ILE A 54 -13.90 15.66 -2.25
CA ILE A 54 -13.93 14.46 -1.42
C ILE A 54 -15.38 14.07 -1.13
N GLN A 55 -15.68 12.79 -1.31
CA GLN A 55 -16.97 12.20 -0.98
C GLN A 55 -16.77 10.91 -0.17
N ASP A 56 -17.34 10.86 1.03
CA ASP A 56 -17.41 9.63 1.82
C ASP A 56 -18.68 8.85 1.47
N LEU A 57 -18.54 7.55 1.31
CA LEU A 57 -19.63 6.61 1.04
C LEU A 57 -19.47 5.36 1.89
N SER A 58 -20.60 4.76 2.26
CA SER A 58 -20.65 3.42 2.84
C SER A 58 -21.34 2.50 1.84
N ILE A 59 -20.64 1.47 1.40
CA ILE A 59 -21.12 0.49 0.42
C ILE A 59 -21.41 -0.84 1.10
N SER A 60 -22.21 -1.69 0.46
CA SER A 60 -22.50 -3.04 0.97
C SER A 60 -21.56 -4.04 0.33
N GLY A 61 -20.85 -4.81 1.16
CA GLY A 61 -20.14 -6.00 0.74
C GLY A 61 -21.06 -7.19 0.48
N LYS A 62 -20.46 -8.32 0.09
CA LYS A 62 -21.19 -9.54 -0.30
C LYS A 62 -22.10 -10.10 0.80
N SER A 63 -21.68 -10.00 2.05
CA SER A 63 -22.43 -10.48 3.23
C SER A 63 -23.25 -9.37 3.90
N ASN A 64 -23.55 -8.28 3.19
CA ASN A 64 -24.24 -7.08 3.68
C ASN A 64 -23.47 -6.32 4.79
N GLU A 65 -22.19 -6.63 5.01
CA GLU A 65 -21.32 -5.78 5.83
C GLU A 65 -21.14 -4.41 5.16
N LYS A 66 -20.98 -3.39 5.98
CA LYS A 66 -20.68 -2.04 5.51
C LYS A 66 -19.19 -1.88 5.29
N ILE A 67 -18.82 -1.43 4.11
CA ILE A 67 -17.44 -1.06 3.77
C ILE A 67 -17.42 0.44 3.50
N ASP A 68 -16.66 1.18 4.27
CA ASP A 68 -16.51 2.61 4.07
C ASP A 68 -15.46 2.88 3.01
N ILE A 69 -15.77 3.74 2.06
CA ILE A 69 -14.85 4.21 1.02
C ILE A 69 -14.84 5.73 0.98
N GLN A 70 -13.74 6.29 0.50
CA GLN A 70 -13.67 7.72 0.21
C GLN A 70 -13.26 7.93 -1.25
N ILE A 71 -14.09 8.66 -1.99
CA ILE A 71 -13.79 9.03 -3.38
C ILE A 71 -13.12 10.40 -3.35
N VAL A 72 -11.90 10.46 -3.89
CA VAL A 72 -11.12 11.69 -4.00
C VAL A 72 -10.95 12.01 -5.48
N ARG A 73 -11.44 13.19 -5.90
CA ARG A 73 -11.43 13.64 -7.29
C ARG A 73 -10.54 14.88 -7.44
N PRO A 74 -9.93 15.11 -8.62
CA PRO A 74 -9.24 16.37 -8.89
C PRO A 74 -10.19 17.52 -8.65
N SER A 75 -9.70 18.58 -7.99
CA SER A 75 -10.44 19.84 -7.80
C SER A 75 -10.93 20.36 -9.14
N ASN A 76 -12.17 20.82 -9.21
CA ASN A 76 -12.82 21.32 -10.42
C ASN A 76 -13.05 20.26 -11.52
N SER A 77 -13.04 18.98 -11.20
CA SER A 77 -13.42 17.95 -12.17
C SER A 77 -14.93 17.97 -12.50
N GLY A 78 -15.76 18.52 -11.60
CA GLY A 78 -17.21 18.60 -11.78
C GLY A 78 -17.82 17.23 -12.08
N ASP A 79 -18.71 17.19 -13.07
CA ASP A 79 -19.38 15.94 -13.50
C ASP A 79 -18.60 15.16 -14.56
N LYS A 80 -17.32 15.46 -14.77
CA LYS A 80 -16.48 14.69 -15.72
C LYS A 80 -16.40 13.23 -15.29
N THR A 81 -16.61 12.33 -16.23
CA THR A 81 -16.35 10.90 -16.01
C THR A 81 -14.84 10.67 -15.97
N LEU A 82 -14.33 10.15 -14.85
CA LEU A 82 -12.90 9.95 -14.61
C LEU A 82 -12.55 8.45 -14.59
N PRO A 83 -11.33 8.08 -15.04
CA PRO A 83 -10.75 6.79 -14.72
C PRO A 83 -10.75 6.57 -13.21
N VAL A 84 -10.77 5.31 -12.79
CA VAL A 84 -10.85 4.95 -11.38
C VAL A 84 -9.58 4.24 -10.91
N VAL A 85 -9.08 4.64 -9.76
CA VAL A 85 -7.97 3.97 -9.09
C VAL A 85 -8.44 3.53 -7.72
N MET A 86 -8.48 2.21 -7.51
CA MET A 86 -8.75 1.63 -6.20
C MET A 86 -7.48 1.68 -5.37
N TYR A 87 -7.51 2.33 -4.22
CA TYR A 87 -6.34 2.51 -3.37
C TYR A 87 -6.48 1.74 -2.06
N PHE A 88 -5.48 0.89 -1.78
CA PHE A 88 -5.35 0.14 -0.53
C PHE A 88 -4.14 0.66 0.23
N HIS A 89 -4.36 1.13 1.46
CA HIS A 89 -3.32 1.79 2.24
C HIS A 89 -2.38 0.81 2.94
N GLY A 90 -1.16 1.28 3.22
CA GLY A 90 -0.16 0.60 4.01
C GLY A 90 -0.41 0.67 5.52
N GLY A 91 0.60 0.24 6.29
CA GLY A 91 0.55 0.22 7.75
C GLY A 91 0.38 -1.17 8.36
N GLY A 92 0.89 -2.22 7.71
CA GLY A 92 0.94 -3.57 8.29
C GLY A 92 -0.42 -4.21 8.55
N TRP A 93 -1.47 -3.84 7.80
CA TRP A 93 -2.89 -4.19 8.04
C TRP A 93 -3.43 -3.70 9.40
N VAL A 94 -2.59 -3.19 10.30
CA VAL A 94 -2.91 -2.77 11.68
C VAL A 94 -3.04 -1.28 11.81
N LEU A 95 -2.14 -0.54 11.16
CA LEU A 95 -2.03 0.93 11.21
C LEU A 95 -2.61 1.55 9.94
N GLY A 96 -2.50 2.87 9.85
CA GLY A 96 -2.88 3.61 8.66
C GLY A 96 -4.37 3.87 8.52
N GLY A 97 -4.68 4.72 7.58
CA GLY A 97 -6.03 5.16 7.23
C GLY A 97 -5.96 6.40 6.37
N ILE A 98 -7.11 7.00 6.06
CA ILE A 98 -7.17 8.19 5.21
C ILE A 98 -6.42 9.40 5.82
N ASP A 99 -6.41 9.53 7.13
CA ASP A 99 -5.71 10.59 7.86
C ASP A 99 -4.20 10.56 7.61
N THR A 100 -3.62 9.36 7.53
CA THR A 100 -2.19 9.17 7.29
C THR A 100 -1.81 9.27 5.82
N HIS A 101 -2.73 9.03 4.89
CA HIS A 101 -2.49 8.97 3.44
C HIS A 101 -3.09 10.15 2.65
N ASP A 102 -3.83 11.07 3.29
CA ASP A 102 -4.58 12.15 2.62
C ASP A 102 -3.71 12.97 1.65
N ARG A 103 -2.46 13.33 2.02
CA ARG A 103 -1.55 14.06 1.11
C ARG A 103 -1.26 13.23 -0.14
N LEU A 104 -0.83 12.00 0.04
CA LEU A 104 -0.45 11.12 -1.07
C LEU A 104 -1.63 10.88 -2.01
N VAL A 105 -2.80 10.58 -1.48
CA VAL A 105 -4.01 10.34 -2.28
C VAL A 105 -4.38 11.57 -3.11
N ARG A 106 -4.33 12.78 -2.52
CA ARG A 106 -4.59 14.03 -3.25
C ARG A 106 -3.54 14.32 -4.32
N GLU A 107 -2.26 14.07 -4.03
CA GLU A 107 -1.16 14.23 -5.00
C GLU A 107 -1.35 13.28 -6.19
N LEU A 108 -1.59 12.01 -5.94
CA LEU A 108 -1.85 11.03 -6.99
C LEU A 108 -3.09 11.42 -7.82
N THR A 109 -4.21 11.71 -7.16
CA THR A 109 -5.46 12.12 -7.82
C THR A 109 -5.23 13.25 -8.82
N ASN A 110 -4.53 14.31 -8.40
CA ASN A 110 -4.29 15.46 -9.26
C ASN A 110 -3.24 15.18 -10.36
N SER A 111 -2.20 14.40 -10.03
CA SER A 111 -1.11 14.12 -10.98
C SER A 111 -1.55 13.24 -12.15
N ILE A 112 -2.40 12.25 -11.89
CA ILE A 112 -2.88 11.31 -12.92
C ILE A 112 -4.23 11.70 -13.52
N ASN A 113 -4.87 12.74 -12.99
CA ASN A 113 -6.21 13.19 -13.39
C ASN A 113 -7.25 12.06 -13.39
N ALA A 114 -7.29 11.29 -12.31
CA ALA A 114 -8.22 10.18 -12.09
C ALA A 114 -8.88 10.29 -10.71
N ALA A 115 -10.02 9.65 -10.52
CA ALA A 115 -10.61 9.52 -9.20
C ALA A 115 -9.95 8.38 -8.43
N ILE A 116 -9.54 8.64 -7.19
CA ILE A 116 -9.07 7.60 -6.29
C ILE A 116 -10.21 7.18 -5.37
N VAL A 117 -10.48 5.89 -5.32
CA VAL A 117 -11.37 5.27 -4.35
C VAL A 117 -10.52 4.65 -3.26
N PHE A 118 -10.40 5.34 -2.15
CA PHE A 118 -9.68 4.88 -0.96
C PHE A 118 -10.58 3.93 -0.16
N VAL A 119 -10.17 2.68 -0.03
CA VAL A 119 -10.93 1.66 0.72
C VAL A 119 -10.50 1.69 2.18
N LYS A 120 -11.45 1.98 3.07
CA LYS A 120 -11.23 1.98 4.53
C LYS A 120 -11.47 0.58 5.07
N TYR A 121 -10.65 -0.37 4.65
CA TYR A 121 -10.78 -1.78 5.04
C TYR A 121 -10.63 -2.00 6.55
N SER A 122 -11.24 -3.06 7.05
CA SER A 122 -11.18 -3.47 8.46
C SER A 122 -9.76 -3.88 8.84
N ARG A 123 -9.23 -3.27 9.90
CA ARG A 123 -7.84 -3.47 10.32
C ARG A 123 -7.67 -4.62 11.31
N SER A 124 -6.49 -5.20 11.30
CA SER A 124 -6.04 -6.19 12.27
C SER A 124 -5.62 -5.52 13.59
N PRO A 125 -5.63 -6.23 14.71
CA PRO A 125 -6.04 -7.63 14.88
C PRO A 125 -7.55 -7.85 15.01
N GLU A 126 -8.35 -6.78 15.01
CA GLU A 126 -9.81 -6.82 15.18
C GLU A 126 -10.47 -7.61 14.02
N ALA A 127 -9.94 -7.46 12.81
CA ALA A 127 -10.32 -8.23 11.64
C ALA A 127 -9.08 -8.87 11.03
N LYS A 128 -9.05 -10.19 10.95
CA LYS A 128 -7.94 -10.95 10.39
C LYS A 128 -8.21 -11.39 8.96
N TYR A 129 -7.16 -11.86 8.28
CA TYR A 129 -7.30 -12.47 6.97
C TYR A 129 -8.41 -13.54 6.98
N PRO A 130 -9.33 -13.56 5.99
CA PRO A 130 -9.27 -12.78 4.74
C PRO A 130 -10.11 -11.48 4.75
N THR A 131 -10.63 -10.98 5.88
CA THR A 131 -11.64 -9.90 5.94
C THR A 131 -11.24 -8.68 5.11
N ALA A 132 -10.11 -8.06 5.38
CA ALA A 132 -9.66 -6.86 4.64
C ALA A 132 -9.53 -7.10 3.12
N LEU A 133 -9.08 -8.28 2.73
CA LEU A 133 -8.94 -8.64 1.32
C LEU A 133 -10.29 -8.84 0.63
N GLU A 134 -11.26 -9.47 1.30
CA GLU A 134 -12.61 -9.64 0.75
C GLU A 134 -13.32 -8.27 0.65
N GLU A 135 -13.20 -7.40 1.66
CA GLU A 135 -13.71 -6.03 1.60
C GLU A 135 -13.09 -5.24 0.43
N ALA A 136 -11.80 -5.39 0.20
CA ALA A 136 -11.10 -4.77 -0.93
C ALA A 136 -11.66 -5.30 -2.27
N TYR A 137 -11.85 -6.62 -2.40
CA TYR A 137 -12.43 -7.23 -3.59
C TYR A 137 -13.89 -6.79 -3.80
N ASP A 138 -14.72 -6.80 -2.76
CA ASP A 138 -16.10 -6.36 -2.84
C ASP A 138 -16.19 -4.87 -3.22
N SER A 139 -15.25 -4.06 -2.78
CA SER A 139 -15.18 -2.64 -3.16
C SER A 139 -14.92 -2.46 -4.66
N ILE A 140 -14.01 -3.22 -5.27
CA ILE A 140 -13.77 -3.13 -6.73
C ILE A 140 -14.99 -3.62 -7.52
N LYS A 141 -15.65 -4.67 -7.02
CA LYS A 141 -16.86 -5.20 -7.63
C LYS A 141 -18.00 -4.16 -7.58
N TRP A 142 -18.23 -3.57 -6.41
CA TRP A 142 -19.24 -2.55 -6.22
C TRP A 142 -18.99 -1.33 -7.13
N ILE A 143 -17.76 -0.85 -7.22
CA ILE A 143 -17.37 0.26 -8.12
C ILE A 143 -17.58 -0.13 -9.59
N SER A 144 -17.27 -1.37 -9.97
CA SER A 144 -17.52 -1.86 -11.33
C SER A 144 -18.99 -1.79 -11.72
N GLU A 145 -19.89 -2.09 -10.79
CA GLU A 145 -21.33 -2.12 -11.00
C GLU A 145 -21.98 -0.73 -10.89
N ASN A 146 -21.52 0.12 -9.97
CA ASN A 146 -22.17 1.35 -9.56
C ASN A 146 -21.40 2.63 -9.95
N GLY A 147 -20.12 2.53 -10.32
CA GLY A 147 -19.25 3.69 -10.51
C GLY A 147 -19.72 4.70 -11.55
N LYS A 148 -20.46 4.26 -12.58
CA LYS A 148 -21.01 5.17 -13.59
C LYS A 148 -21.96 6.21 -13.00
N SER A 149 -22.74 5.85 -11.99
CA SER A 149 -23.65 6.77 -11.30
C SER A 149 -22.91 7.84 -10.47
N LEU A 150 -21.61 7.61 -10.24
CA LEU A 150 -20.69 8.49 -9.51
C LEU A 150 -19.73 9.24 -10.45
N ASN A 151 -20.04 9.26 -11.76
CA ASN A 151 -19.14 9.83 -12.78
C ASN A 151 -17.73 9.20 -12.78
N LEU A 152 -17.67 7.89 -12.56
CA LEU A 152 -16.47 7.08 -12.69
C LEU A 152 -16.55 6.19 -13.93
N ASP A 153 -15.41 5.90 -14.56
CA ASP A 153 -15.31 4.95 -15.67
C ASP A 153 -14.70 3.62 -15.18
N PRO A 154 -15.53 2.64 -14.77
CA PRO A 154 -15.03 1.36 -14.29
C PRO A 154 -14.30 0.53 -15.36
N SER A 155 -14.48 0.85 -16.66
CA SER A 155 -13.72 0.19 -17.73
C SER A 155 -12.23 0.59 -17.73
N LYS A 156 -11.89 1.67 -17.02
CA LYS A 156 -10.53 2.18 -16.81
C LYS A 156 -10.12 2.10 -15.35
N MET A 157 -10.19 0.89 -14.80
CA MET A 157 -9.86 0.63 -13.39
C MET A 157 -8.40 0.20 -13.25
N ALA A 158 -7.69 0.82 -12.32
CA ALA A 158 -6.39 0.37 -11.82
C ALA A 158 -6.45 0.12 -10.31
N VAL A 159 -5.51 -0.68 -9.79
CA VAL A 159 -5.32 -0.91 -8.36
C VAL A 159 -3.97 -0.37 -7.92
N VAL A 160 -3.92 0.28 -6.79
CA VAL A 160 -2.70 0.90 -6.24
C VAL A 160 -2.64 0.64 -4.75
N GLY A 161 -1.46 0.40 -4.23
CA GLY A 161 -1.27 0.33 -2.78
C GLY A 161 0.19 0.40 -2.38
N ASP A 162 0.40 0.78 -1.15
CA ASP A 162 1.72 0.90 -0.52
C ASP A 162 1.90 -0.15 0.57
N SER A 163 3.08 -0.75 0.68
CA SER A 163 3.42 -1.76 1.70
C SER A 163 2.44 -2.95 1.64
N VAL A 164 1.72 -3.22 2.72
CA VAL A 164 0.65 -4.23 2.74
C VAL A 164 -0.51 -3.88 1.80
N GLY A 165 -0.72 -2.59 1.50
CA GLY A 165 -1.68 -2.18 0.46
C GLY A 165 -1.23 -2.62 -0.94
N GLY A 166 0.07 -2.65 -1.21
CA GLY A 166 0.64 -3.25 -2.41
C GLY A 166 0.40 -4.76 -2.48
N ASN A 167 0.52 -5.46 -1.34
CA ASN A 167 0.09 -6.86 -1.20
C ASN A 167 -1.39 -7.02 -1.56
N MET A 168 -2.25 -6.20 -0.97
CA MET A 168 -3.69 -6.26 -1.23
C MET A 168 -4.02 -5.94 -2.69
N ALA A 169 -3.35 -4.98 -3.32
CA ALA A 169 -3.58 -4.61 -4.72
C ALA A 169 -3.34 -5.80 -5.66
N THR A 170 -2.22 -6.49 -5.51
CA THR A 170 -1.93 -7.67 -6.33
C THR A 170 -2.83 -8.86 -5.95
N ALA A 171 -3.13 -9.08 -4.67
CA ALA A 171 -4.03 -10.14 -4.22
C ALA A 171 -5.46 -9.94 -4.75
N VAL A 172 -5.95 -8.69 -4.78
CA VAL A 172 -7.25 -8.33 -5.38
C VAL A 172 -7.25 -8.59 -6.89
N ALA A 173 -6.14 -8.29 -7.59
CA ALA A 173 -6.00 -8.61 -9.02
C ALA A 173 -6.03 -10.13 -9.27
N MET A 174 -5.42 -10.92 -8.39
CA MET A 174 -5.49 -12.39 -8.44
C MET A 174 -6.92 -12.89 -8.22
N LEU A 175 -7.63 -12.37 -7.21
CA LEU A 175 -9.04 -12.72 -6.96
C LEU A 175 -9.95 -12.30 -8.11
N ALA A 176 -9.71 -11.12 -8.72
CA ALA A 176 -10.49 -10.67 -9.87
C ALA A 176 -10.32 -11.62 -11.06
N LYS A 177 -9.09 -12.10 -11.32
CA LYS A 177 -8.84 -13.12 -12.34
C LYS A 177 -9.49 -14.46 -12.00
N GLU A 178 -9.30 -14.97 -10.78
CA GLU A 178 -9.80 -16.26 -10.34
C GLU A 178 -11.35 -16.34 -10.36
N ARG A 179 -12.00 -15.22 -9.98
CA ARG A 179 -13.46 -15.13 -9.84
C ARG A 179 -14.15 -14.58 -11.09
N GLU A 180 -13.44 -14.43 -12.21
CA GLU A 180 -13.94 -13.79 -13.43
C GLU A 180 -14.65 -12.45 -13.14
N GLY A 181 -14.02 -11.67 -12.23
CA GLY A 181 -14.54 -10.42 -11.70
C GLY A 181 -14.18 -9.19 -12.55
N PRO A 182 -14.20 -7.99 -11.98
CA PRO A 182 -13.92 -6.75 -12.70
C PRO A 182 -12.57 -6.76 -13.38
N LYS A 183 -12.51 -6.23 -14.61
CA LYS A 183 -11.24 -6.09 -15.34
C LYS A 183 -10.39 -4.98 -14.72
N ILE A 184 -9.19 -5.31 -14.29
CA ILE A 184 -8.17 -4.38 -13.81
C ILE A 184 -7.17 -4.18 -14.95
N LEU A 185 -6.88 -2.91 -15.30
CA LEU A 185 -5.99 -2.59 -16.43
C LEU A 185 -4.52 -2.43 -16.03
N TYR A 186 -4.26 -2.08 -14.76
CA TYR A 186 -2.92 -1.79 -14.27
C TYR A 186 -2.84 -1.97 -12.74
N GLN A 187 -1.65 -2.30 -12.24
CA GLN A 187 -1.37 -2.33 -10.80
C GLN A 187 -0.11 -1.52 -10.48
N VAL A 188 -0.15 -0.72 -9.41
CA VAL A 188 1.01 0.01 -8.89
C VAL A 188 1.27 -0.43 -7.47
N LEU A 189 2.45 -0.96 -7.24
CA LEU A 189 2.87 -1.58 -5.99
C LEU A 189 4.03 -0.78 -5.40
N PHE A 190 3.75 0.07 -4.44
CA PHE A 190 4.78 0.82 -3.72
C PHE A 190 5.35 -0.05 -2.61
N TYR A 191 6.62 -0.36 -2.68
CA TYR A 191 7.38 -1.19 -1.72
C TYR A 191 6.54 -2.34 -1.13
N PRO A 192 6.00 -3.23 -1.99
CA PRO A 192 4.96 -4.17 -1.58
C PRO A 192 5.50 -5.24 -0.63
N VAL A 193 4.67 -5.66 0.32
CA VAL A 193 4.85 -6.89 1.06
C VAL A 193 4.45 -8.06 0.17
N THR A 194 5.33 -9.05 -0.03
CA THR A 194 5.07 -10.15 -0.97
C THR A 194 5.28 -11.55 -0.40
N GLU A 195 5.97 -11.67 0.74
CA GLU A 195 6.18 -12.95 1.43
C GLU A 195 6.42 -12.75 2.93
N ALA A 196 6.07 -13.74 3.74
CA ALA A 196 6.38 -13.79 5.17
C ALA A 196 7.74 -14.44 5.46
N ASN A 197 8.76 -14.08 4.67
CA ASN A 197 10.14 -14.51 4.85
C ASN A 197 10.98 -13.33 5.39
N PHE A 198 11.56 -13.50 6.57
CA PHE A 198 12.29 -12.43 7.25
C PHE A 198 13.81 -12.60 7.16
N ASP A 199 14.32 -13.48 6.28
CA ASP A 199 15.74 -13.85 6.22
C ASP A 199 16.44 -13.43 4.92
N THR A 200 15.81 -12.53 4.13
CA THR A 200 16.44 -11.94 2.95
C THR A 200 17.60 -11.01 3.34
N GLU A 201 18.46 -10.68 2.39
CA GLU A 201 19.60 -9.78 2.65
C GLU A 201 19.12 -8.39 3.13
N SER A 202 18.05 -7.86 2.55
CA SER A 202 17.47 -6.58 2.97
C SER A 202 16.93 -6.63 4.39
N TYR A 203 16.27 -7.73 4.79
CA TYR A 203 15.84 -7.90 6.19
C TYR A 203 17.01 -7.98 7.16
N GLN A 204 18.11 -8.62 6.78
CA GLN A 204 19.31 -8.69 7.63
C GLN A 204 20.03 -7.34 7.73
N SER A 205 20.18 -6.65 6.59
CA SER A 205 20.93 -5.39 6.50
C SER A 205 20.19 -4.20 7.13
N PHE A 206 18.86 -4.17 7.02
CA PHE A 206 18.03 -3.02 7.43
C PHE A 206 17.09 -3.33 8.59
N GLN A 207 17.31 -4.43 9.31
CA GLN A 207 16.43 -4.92 10.38
C GLN A 207 16.06 -3.88 11.44
N GLU A 208 16.94 -2.90 11.69
CA GLU A 208 16.77 -1.84 12.68
C GLU A 208 17.37 -0.52 12.19
N GLY A 209 16.76 0.60 12.63
CA GLY A 209 17.29 1.95 12.38
C GLY A 209 16.81 2.60 11.09
N TYR A 210 16.19 1.87 10.18
CA TYR A 210 15.73 2.36 8.88
C TYR A 210 14.20 2.50 8.79
N PHE A 211 13.56 2.88 9.89
CA PHE A 211 12.13 3.10 10.07
C PHE A 211 11.35 1.79 10.22
N LEU A 212 11.05 1.06 9.15
CA LEU A 212 10.41 -0.26 9.25
C LEU A 212 11.43 -1.27 9.75
N THR A 213 11.05 -2.04 10.78
CA THR A 213 11.95 -3.04 11.38
C THR A 213 11.47 -4.46 11.08
N ARG A 214 12.42 -5.41 11.11
CA ARG A 214 12.13 -6.85 10.97
C ARG A 214 11.12 -7.33 12.03
N GLU A 215 11.29 -6.90 13.29
CA GLU A 215 10.38 -7.29 14.37
C GLU A 215 8.98 -6.69 14.22
N ALA A 216 8.87 -5.46 13.68
CA ALA A 216 7.58 -4.87 13.35
C ALA A 216 6.85 -5.70 12.27
N MET A 217 7.57 -6.16 11.24
CA MET A 217 6.99 -7.01 10.19
C MET A 217 6.49 -8.34 10.74
N LYS A 218 7.23 -8.99 11.65
CA LYS A 218 6.76 -10.21 12.32
C LYS A 218 5.45 -9.96 13.08
N TRP A 219 5.40 -8.87 13.84
CA TRP A 219 4.20 -8.50 14.58
C TRP A 219 2.99 -8.18 13.67
N PHE A 220 3.21 -7.53 12.54
CA PHE A 220 2.16 -7.28 11.55
C PHE A 220 1.59 -8.59 10.99
N TRP A 221 2.44 -9.52 10.61
CA TRP A 221 2.02 -10.83 10.12
C TRP A 221 1.26 -11.65 11.18
N GLU A 222 1.71 -11.66 12.43
CA GLU A 222 1.02 -12.30 13.54
C GLU A 222 -0.35 -11.66 13.84
N SER A 223 -0.45 -10.36 13.64
CA SER A 223 -1.72 -9.65 13.78
C SER A 223 -2.68 -9.96 12.63
N TYR A 224 -2.18 -10.12 11.40
CA TYR A 224 -2.98 -10.29 10.19
C TYR A 224 -3.55 -11.70 10.03
N VAL A 225 -2.76 -12.77 10.23
CA VAL A 225 -3.23 -14.14 10.03
C VAL A 225 -3.61 -14.80 11.35
N SER A 226 -4.65 -15.64 11.31
CA SER A 226 -5.03 -16.50 12.45
C SER A 226 -4.32 -17.84 12.41
N ASN A 227 -4.04 -18.35 11.21
CA ASN A 227 -3.41 -19.65 10.99
C ASN A 227 -2.11 -19.47 10.18
N LYS A 228 -1.01 -19.98 10.69
CA LYS A 228 0.28 -19.93 10.00
C LYS A 228 0.26 -20.62 8.62
N ALA A 229 -0.65 -21.57 8.40
CA ALA A 229 -0.83 -22.20 7.08
C ALA A 229 -1.29 -21.18 6.03
N ASP A 230 -1.99 -20.11 6.43
CA ASP A 230 -2.44 -19.06 5.52
C ASP A 230 -1.27 -18.26 4.91
N LEU A 231 -0.13 -18.20 5.60
CA LEU A 231 1.08 -17.54 5.08
C LEU A 231 1.58 -18.13 3.74
N LYS A 232 1.17 -19.37 3.42
CA LYS A 232 1.54 -20.03 2.15
C LYS A 232 0.54 -19.77 1.02
N LYS A 233 -0.57 -19.11 1.29
CA LYS A 233 -1.57 -18.81 0.25
C LYS A 233 -1.06 -17.72 -0.69
N PRO A 234 -1.24 -17.86 -2.01
CA PRO A 234 -0.87 -16.84 -3.00
C PRO A 234 -1.47 -15.45 -2.72
N THR A 235 -2.69 -15.39 -2.21
CA THR A 235 -3.37 -14.13 -1.85
C THR A 235 -2.89 -13.51 -0.53
N VAL A 236 -2.02 -14.20 0.21
CA VAL A 236 -1.34 -13.71 1.42
C VAL A 236 0.12 -13.40 1.11
N SER A 237 0.79 -14.34 0.47
CA SER A 237 2.20 -14.23 0.05
C SER A 237 2.31 -14.37 -1.47
N PRO A 238 2.09 -13.30 -2.24
CA PRO A 238 2.05 -13.34 -3.70
C PRO A 238 3.34 -13.88 -4.34
N LEU A 239 4.48 -13.70 -3.70
CA LEU A 239 5.76 -14.24 -4.16
C LEU A 239 5.77 -15.78 -4.20
N LEU A 240 4.92 -16.45 -3.43
CA LEU A 240 4.80 -17.92 -3.43
C LEU A 240 3.89 -18.46 -4.54
N SER A 241 3.24 -17.57 -5.32
CA SER A 241 2.43 -18.00 -6.48
C SER A 241 3.26 -18.72 -7.50
N SER A 242 2.68 -19.67 -8.23
CA SER A 242 3.32 -20.21 -9.43
C SER A 242 3.28 -19.20 -10.59
N VAL A 243 4.13 -19.40 -11.59
CA VAL A 243 4.13 -18.57 -12.82
C VAL A 243 2.77 -18.62 -13.52
N GLU A 244 2.12 -19.80 -13.53
CA GLU A 244 0.79 -19.99 -14.13
C GLU A 244 -0.30 -19.22 -13.35
N GLN A 245 -0.19 -19.16 -12.03
CA GLN A 245 -1.12 -18.37 -11.21
C GLN A 245 -1.00 -16.88 -11.48
N LEU A 246 0.21 -16.38 -11.74
CA LEU A 246 0.45 -14.97 -12.06
C LEU A 246 0.13 -14.63 -13.52
N ASN A 247 0.27 -15.56 -14.46
CA ASN A 247 0.02 -15.30 -15.87
C ASN A 247 -1.35 -14.67 -16.11
N GLY A 248 -1.41 -13.62 -16.93
CA GLY A 248 -2.65 -12.89 -17.23
C GLY A 248 -3.06 -11.84 -16.19
N LEU A 249 -2.28 -11.62 -15.12
CA LEU A 249 -2.45 -10.44 -14.26
C LEU A 249 -2.16 -9.15 -15.04
N PRO A 250 -2.71 -8.00 -14.60
CA PRO A 250 -2.50 -6.73 -15.28
C PRO A 250 -1.03 -6.31 -15.26
N PRO A 251 -0.58 -5.50 -16.24
CA PRO A 251 0.73 -4.84 -16.21
C PRO A 251 0.97 -4.15 -14.88
N ALA A 252 2.25 -4.08 -14.45
CA ALA A 252 2.60 -3.61 -13.13
C ALA A 252 3.72 -2.57 -13.13
N LEU A 253 3.63 -1.61 -12.21
CA LEU A 253 4.74 -0.79 -11.74
C LEU A 253 5.07 -1.21 -10.31
N VAL A 254 6.30 -1.68 -10.09
CA VAL A 254 6.80 -2.02 -8.76
C VAL A 254 7.88 -1.03 -8.36
N ILE A 255 7.70 -0.36 -7.23
CA ILE A 255 8.64 0.63 -6.72
C ILE A 255 9.17 0.14 -5.37
N THR A 256 10.50 0.13 -5.18
CA THR A 256 11.15 -0.26 -3.93
C THR A 256 12.05 0.84 -3.39
N GLY A 257 12.28 0.85 -2.08
CA GLY A 257 13.27 1.71 -1.43
C GLY A 257 14.60 0.97 -1.26
N GLU A 258 15.73 1.68 -1.41
CA GLU A 258 17.05 1.07 -1.28
C GLU A 258 17.31 0.51 0.13
N PHE A 259 16.94 1.28 1.16
CA PHE A 259 17.15 0.97 2.58
C PHE A 259 15.87 0.46 3.24
N ASP A 260 15.21 -0.51 2.61
CA ASP A 260 13.94 -1.09 3.05
C ASP A 260 14.09 -2.60 3.28
N VAL A 261 13.57 -3.11 4.39
CA VAL A 261 13.53 -4.56 4.66
C VAL A 261 12.77 -5.32 3.58
N LEU A 262 11.77 -4.71 2.94
CA LEU A 262 10.92 -5.31 1.89
C LEU A 262 11.53 -5.23 0.49
N ARG A 263 12.69 -4.60 0.33
CA ARG A 263 13.33 -4.38 -0.99
C ARG A 263 13.44 -5.68 -1.79
N ASP A 264 14.07 -6.68 -1.21
CA ASP A 264 14.42 -7.91 -1.93
C ASP A 264 13.18 -8.72 -2.32
N GLU A 265 12.19 -8.84 -1.43
CA GLU A 265 10.96 -9.57 -1.74
C GLU A 265 10.11 -8.83 -2.79
N GLY A 266 10.06 -7.50 -2.77
CA GLY A 266 9.37 -6.69 -3.76
C GLY A 266 9.99 -6.82 -5.15
N GLU A 267 11.33 -6.80 -5.24
CA GLU A 267 12.05 -7.00 -6.50
C GLU A 267 11.96 -8.44 -7.01
N ALA A 268 12.05 -9.43 -6.12
CA ALA A 268 11.84 -10.83 -6.47
C ALA A 268 10.44 -11.06 -7.04
N TYR A 269 9.42 -10.40 -6.48
CA TYR A 269 8.06 -10.49 -7.01
C TYR A 269 7.94 -9.85 -8.40
N ALA A 270 8.58 -8.69 -8.62
CA ALA A 270 8.62 -8.07 -9.94
C ALA A 270 9.25 -9.00 -10.99
N HIS A 271 10.37 -9.64 -10.67
CA HIS A 271 11.00 -10.65 -11.55
C HIS A 271 10.06 -11.82 -11.84
N LYS A 272 9.41 -12.35 -10.82
CA LYS A 272 8.47 -13.47 -10.99
C LYS A 272 7.27 -13.13 -11.88
N MET A 273 6.76 -11.91 -11.77
CA MET A 273 5.72 -11.41 -12.69
C MET A 273 6.23 -11.33 -14.13
N MET A 274 7.49 -10.87 -14.34
CA MET A 274 8.12 -10.88 -15.69
C MET A 274 8.24 -12.31 -16.25
N GLU A 275 8.65 -13.27 -15.44
CA GLU A 275 8.69 -14.70 -15.81
C GLU A 275 7.31 -15.22 -16.21
N ALA A 276 6.25 -14.72 -15.59
CA ALA A 276 4.87 -15.03 -15.93
C ALA A 276 4.35 -14.31 -17.19
N GLY A 277 5.20 -13.56 -17.89
CA GLY A 277 4.86 -12.84 -19.12
C GLY A 277 4.11 -11.53 -18.90
N ILE A 278 4.09 -11.00 -17.68
CA ILE A 278 3.47 -9.72 -17.36
C ILE A 278 4.44 -8.59 -17.76
N ASN A 279 3.90 -7.53 -18.35
CA ASN A 279 4.67 -6.31 -18.60
C ASN A 279 4.89 -5.57 -17.27
N VAL A 280 6.11 -5.59 -16.75
CA VAL A 280 6.47 -5.00 -15.45
C VAL A 280 7.55 -3.94 -15.63
N THR A 281 7.32 -2.77 -15.02
CA THR A 281 8.37 -1.79 -14.76
C THR A 281 8.75 -1.90 -13.28
N ALA A 282 10.01 -2.20 -12.98
CA ALA A 282 10.52 -2.23 -11.61
C ALA A 282 11.53 -1.09 -11.42
N CYS A 283 11.41 -0.36 -10.31
CA CYS A 283 12.26 0.80 -10.03
C CYS A 283 12.66 0.86 -8.57
N ARG A 284 13.98 0.82 -8.29
CA ARG A 284 14.52 1.08 -6.94
C ARG A 284 14.88 2.54 -6.78
N TYR A 285 14.31 3.21 -5.80
CA TYR A 285 14.65 4.57 -5.43
C TYR A 285 15.84 4.58 -4.49
N GLN A 286 16.95 5.15 -4.97
CA GLN A 286 18.20 5.24 -4.20
C GLN A 286 18.09 6.23 -3.05
N GLY A 287 18.68 5.89 -1.91
CA GLY A 287 18.74 6.76 -0.74
C GLY A 287 17.43 6.81 0.07
N THR A 288 16.42 6.02 -0.27
CA THR A 288 15.11 6.03 0.38
C THR A 288 14.90 4.83 1.32
N ILE A 289 13.99 4.99 2.25
CA ILE A 289 13.55 3.98 3.23
C ILE A 289 12.12 3.52 2.91
N HIS A 290 11.61 2.57 3.68
CA HIS A 290 10.19 2.22 3.64
C HIS A 290 9.30 3.44 3.84
N ASP A 291 8.11 3.45 3.26
CA ASP A 291 7.10 4.51 3.34
C ASP A 291 7.53 5.88 2.77
N PHE A 292 8.64 5.97 2.00
CA PHE A 292 9.14 7.24 1.47
C PHE A 292 8.12 7.99 0.59
N VAL A 293 7.18 7.31 -0.03
CA VAL A 293 6.10 7.91 -0.83
C VAL A 293 5.03 8.51 0.10
N MET A 294 4.72 7.83 1.21
CA MET A 294 3.64 8.19 2.13
C MET A 294 4.09 9.22 3.18
N LEU A 295 5.32 9.13 3.70
CA LEU A 295 5.79 9.96 4.82
C LEU A 295 5.79 11.46 4.51
N ASN A 296 5.04 12.24 5.31
CA ASN A 296 4.98 13.70 5.20
C ASN A 296 6.31 14.38 5.56
N ALA A 297 7.03 13.83 6.54
CA ALA A 297 8.35 14.32 6.95
C ALA A 297 9.50 13.78 6.09
N GLY A 298 9.19 12.96 5.12
CA GLY A 298 10.14 12.25 4.27
C GLY A 298 10.73 13.12 3.17
N SER A 299 11.29 12.47 2.20
CA SER A 299 12.09 12.98 1.11
C SER A 299 11.44 14.11 0.30
N LYS A 300 12.19 15.21 0.09
CA LYS A 300 11.83 16.26 -0.90
C LYS A 300 11.76 15.73 -2.35
N ARG A 301 12.22 14.51 -2.61
CA ARG A 301 12.14 13.88 -3.93
C ARG A 301 10.71 13.56 -4.36
N CYS A 302 9.85 13.19 -3.41
CA CYS A 302 8.44 12.92 -3.70
C CYS A 302 7.70 14.15 -4.29
N ASN A 303 8.19 15.37 -4.00
CA ASN A 303 7.64 16.62 -4.54
C ASN A 303 8.24 17.04 -5.90
N ARG A 304 9.23 16.35 -6.44
CA ARG A 304 9.94 16.73 -7.68
C ARG A 304 9.86 15.70 -8.80
N THR A 305 9.57 14.46 -8.50
CA THR A 305 9.33 13.43 -9.51
C THR A 305 7.84 13.33 -9.71
N GLY A 306 7.31 14.08 -10.67
CA GLY A 306 5.94 13.85 -11.13
C GLY A 306 5.82 12.38 -11.56
N ILE A 307 5.34 11.53 -10.66
CA ILE A 307 4.84 10.19 -10.94
C ILE A 307 3.38 10.33 -11.37
#